data_5b3d3b74043424f998376b8486050bdd
#
_entry.id   5b3d3b74043424f998376b8486050bdd
#
_cell.length_a   1.000
_cell.length_b   1.000
_cell.length_c   1.000
_cell.angle_alpha   90.00
_cell.angle_beta   90.00
_cell.angle_gamma   90.00
#
_symmetry.space_group_name_H-M   'P 1'
#
loop_
_entity.id
_entity.type
_entity.pdbx_description
1 polymer ?
#
loop_
_entity_poly.entity_id
_entity_poly.type
_entity_poly.pdbx_seq_one_letter_code
_entity_poly.pdbx_strand_id
1 'polypeptide(L)'
;MAACAGCGEEVEARFRFCPWCGVAQRRKVVEFFWPHAGHEGRALRVSRYFGDDPQVRFSVWDDGVARAAVSLDEAEAVRLADFLERTLESERPTQPR
;
A
#
# COMPACT_ATOMS: atom_id res chain seq x y z
N MET A 1 -13.66 -14.19 -9.81
CA MET A 1 -13.56 -13.36 -11.03
C MET A 1 -14.21 -12.02 -10.79
N ALA A 2 -13.70 -11.00 -11.42
CA ALA A 2 -14.19 -9.66 -11.23
C ALA A 2 -14.32 -8.97 -12.59
N ALA A 3 -15.21 -7.99 -12.67
CA ALA A 3 -15.37 -7.21 -13.90
C ALA A 3 -14.20 -6.24 -14.02
N CYS A 4 -13.63 -6.17 -15.20
CA CYS A 4 -12.54 -5.25 -15.49
C CYS A 4 -13.04 -3.80 -15.39
N ALA A 5 -12.27 -2.97 -14.69
CA ALA A 5 -12.64 -1.57 -14.53
C ALA A 5 -12.57 -0.80 -15.85
N GLY A 6 -11.79 -1.29 -16.81
CA GLY A 6 -11.64 -0.61 -18.10
C GLY A 6 -12.65 -1.00 -19.13
N CYS A 7 -12.87 -2.30 -19.34
CA CYS A 7 -13.74 -2.76 -20.43
C CYS A 7 -14.97 -3.53 -19.97
N GLY A 8 -15.07 -3.86 -18.68
CA GLY A 8 -16.25 -4.54 -18.15
C GLY A 8 -16.26 -6.04 -18.30
N GLU A 9 -15.30 -6.61 -19.02
CA GLU A 9 -15.23 -8.06 -19.20
C GLU A 9 -14.78 -8.74 -17.92
N GLU A 10 -15.22 -9.98 -17.72
CA GLU A 10 -14.81 -10.74 -16.57
C GLU A 10 -13.34 -11.17 -16.68
N VAL A 11 -12.59 -10.98 -15.61
CA VAL A 11 -11.17 -11.28 -15.55
C VAL A 11 -10.89 -12.10 -14.31
N GLU A 12 -10.07 -13.15 -14.45
CA GLU A 12 -9.67 -13.93 -13.30
C GLU A 12 -8.81 -13.10 -12.35
N ALA A 13 -8.99 -13.34 -11.06
CA ALA A 13 -8.28 -12.57 -10.04
C ALA A 13 -6.75 -12.68 -10.16
N ARG A 14 -6.26 -13.78 -10.73
CA ARG A 14 -4.82 -14.00 -10.86
C ARG A 14 -4.15 -13.11 -11.89
N PHE A 15 -4.92 -12.53 -12.79
CA PHE A 15 -4.35 -11.66 -13.82
C PHE A 15 -4.05 -10.28 -13.27
N ARG A 16 -2.85 -9.82 -13.52
CA ARG A 16 -2.46 -8.47 -13.11
C ARG A 16 -3.01 -7.42 -14.06
N PHE A 17 -3.21 -7.80 -15.29
CA PHE A 17 -3.73 -6.92 -16.32
C PHE A 17 -4.87 -7.63 -17.03
N CYS A 18 -5.82 -6.86 -17.50
CA CYS A 18 -6.93 -7.41 -18.25
C CYS A 18 -6.43 -7.94 -19.59
N PRO A 19 -6.72 -9.21 -19.92
CA PRO A 19 -6.28 -9.74 -21.21
C PRO A 19 -7.00 -9.13 -22.40
N TRP A 20 -8.12 -8.44 -22.15
CA TRP A 20 -8.92 -7.87 -23.21
C TRP A 20 -8.56 -6.43 -23.54
N CYS A 21 -8.27 -5.61 -22.55
CA CYS A 21 -8.00 -4.20 -22.77
C CYS A 21 -6.68 -3.72 -22.20
N GLY A 22 -5.98 -4.58 -21.44
CA GLY A 22 -4.66 -4.25 -20.91
C GLY A 22 -4.63 -3.42 -19.65
N VAL A 23 -5.78 -3.05 -19.10
CA VAL A 23 -5.81 -2.21 -17.91
C VAL A 23 -5.40 -3.04 -16.69
N ALA A 24 -4.70 -2.41 -15.75
CA ALA A 24 -4.27 -3.08 -14.53
C ALA A 24 -5.47 -3.46 -13.68
N GLN A 25 -5.46 -4.68 -13.15
CA GLN A 25 -6.57 -5.18 -12.36
C GLN A 25 -6.53 -4.76 -10.92
N ARG A 26 -5.36 -4.46 -10.39
CA ARG A 26 -5.25 -3.96 -9.04
C ARG A 26 -5.53 -2.48 -9.01
N ARG A 27 -6.47 -2.09 -8.15
CA ARG A 27 -6.78 -0.69 -7.98
C ARG A 27 -6.03 -0.13 -6.81
N LYS A 28 -5.22 0.87 -7.07
CA LYS A 28 -4.59 1.65 -6.03
C LYS A 28 -5.51 2.82 -5.71
N VAL A 29 -6.08 2.83 -4.53
CA VAL A 29 -7.07 3.83 -4.17
C VAL A 29 -6.48 4.93 -3.29
N VAL A 30 -5.58 4.55 -2.38
CA VAL A 30 -4.97 5.50 -1.45
C VAL A 30 -3.48 5.29 -1.46
N GLU A 31 -2.75 6.40 -1.47
CA GLU A 31 -1.30 6.33 -1.43
C GLU A 31 -0.77 7.38 -0.47
N PHE A 32 0.14 6.96 0.39
CA PHE A 32 0.87 7.84 1.29
C PHE A 32 2.32 7.83 0.86
N PHE A 33 2.88 9.03 0.67
CA PHE A 33 4.26 9.16 0.26
C PHE A 33 4.90 10.24 1.12
N TRP A 34 5.93 9.88 1.87
CA TRP A 34 6.53 10.82 2.79
C TRP A 34 8.06 10.76 2.72
N PRO A 35 8.70 11.86 2.36
CA PRO A 35 10.17 11.91 2.34
C PRO A 35 10.72 11.89 3.76
N HIS A 36 11.85 11.24 3.92
CA HIS A 36 12.49 11.17 5.23
C HIS A 36 13.26 12.46 5.49
N ALA A 37 12.92 13.13 6.58
CA ALA A 37 13.48 14.45 6.86
C ALA A 37 15.00 14.42 7.12
N GLY A 38 15.48 13.34 7.69
CA GLY A 38 16.89 13.24 8.07
C GLY A 38 17.79 12.61 7.04
N HIS A 39 17.26 12.22 5.90
CA HIS A 39 18.05 11.53 4.89
C HIS A 39 17.53 11.87 3.50
N GLU A 40 18.22 12.75 2.85
CA GLU A 40 17.83 13.21 1.54
C GLU A 40 17.72 12.06 0.55
N GLY A 41 16.67 12.09 -0.26
CA GLY A 41 16.45 11.07 -1.27
C GLY A 41 15.69 9.85 -0.80
N ARG A 42 15.49 9.69 0.51
CA ARG A 42 14.74 8.56 1.04
C ARG A 42 13.29 8.89 1.30
N ALA A 43 12.43 7.93 1.02
CA ALA A 43 11.00 8.11 1.23
C ALA A 43 10.33 6.80 1.56
N LEU A 44 9.24 6.88 2.31
CA LEU A 44 8.36 5.76 2.55
C LEU A 44 7.12 5.94 1.70
N ARG A 45 6.75 4.91 0.97
CA ARG A 45 5.55 4.91 0.18
C ARG A 45 4.65 3.78 0.65
N VAL A 46 3.39 4.10 0.92
CA VAL A 46 2.40 3.12 1.34
C VAL A 46 1.27 3.16 0.33
N SER A 47 0.99 2.05 -0.29
CA SER A 47 -0.04 1.96 -1.34
C SER A 47 -1.10 0.96 -0.92
N ARG A 48 -2.35 1.41 -0.94
CA ARG A 48 -3.49 0.57 -0.63
C ARG A 48 -4.10 0.07 -1.93
N TYR A 49 -4.19 -1.25 -2.06
CA TYR A 49 -4.81 -1.88 -3.23
C TYR A 49 -6.11 -2.55 -2.80
N PHE A 50 -7.13 -2.38 -3.61
CA PHE A 50 -8.43 -2.99 -3.40
C PHE A 50 -8.68 -4.02 -4.49
N GLY A 51 -9.75 -4.78 -4.34
CA GLY A 51 -10.13 -5.77 -5.32
C GLY A 51 -10.13 -7.15 -4.71
N ASP A 52 -9.90 -8.15 -5.54
CA ASP A 52 -10.00 -9.54 -5.11
C ASP A 52 -8.83 -9.97 -4.22
N ASP A 53 -7.76 -9.23 -4.27
CA ASP A 53 -6.58 -9.52 -3.45
C ASP A 53 -6.12 -8.23 -2.78
N PRO A 54 -6.90 -7.76 -1.80
CA PRO A 54 -6.60 -6.47 -1.18
C PRO A 54 -5.32 -6.53 -0.36
N GLN A 55 -4.49 -5.53 -0.51
CA GLN A 55 -3.19 -5.47 0.14
C GLN A 55 -2.80 -4.05 0.47
N VAL A 56 -1.91 -3.92 1.44
CA VAL A 56 -1.22 -2.65 1.72
C VAL A 56 0.25 -2.90 1.47
N ARG A 57 0.82 -2.16 0.55
CA ARG A 57 2.22 -2.33 0.18
C ARG A 57 3.05 -1.18 0.72
N PHE A 58 4.09 -1.54 1.44
CA PHE A 58 5.06 -0.58 1.98
C PHE A 58 6.32 -0.69 1.15
N SER A 59 6.84 0.44 0.71
CA SER A 59 8.10 0.44 -0.05
C SER A 59 8.99 1.56 0.42
N VAL A 60 10.29 1.28 0.39
CA VAL A 60 11.32 2.25 0.73
C VAL A 60 11.98 2.70 -0.56
N TRP A 61 11.99 3.99 -0.77
CA TRP A 61 12.55 4.60 -1.97
C TRP A 61 13.83 5.35 -1.64
N ASP A 62 14.76 5.31 -2.55
CA ASP A 62 16.03 6.02 -2.41
C ASP A 62 16.42 6.50 -3.79
N ASP A 63 16.55 7.82 -3.95
CA ASP A 63 16.90 8.46 -5.23
C ASP A 63 15.98 8.05 -6.36
N GLY A 64 14.67 7.99 -6.07
CA GLY A 64 13.68 7.69 -7.09
C GLY A 64 13.57 6.23 -7.46
N VAL A 65 14.24 5.35 -6.73
CA VAL A 65 14.22 3.91 -6.99
C VAL A 65 13.70 3.18 -5.76
N ALA A 66 12.76 2.27 -5.97
CA ALA A 66 12.26 1.44 -4.87
C ALA A 66 13.33 0.40 -4.53
N ARG A 67 13.79 0.44 -3.29
CA ARG A 67 14.87 -0.46 -2.84
C ARG A 67 14.35 -1.70 -2.16
N ALA A 68 13.20 -1.62 -1.53
CA ALA A 68 12.62 -2.74 -0.81
C ALA A 68 11.12 -2.54 -0.71
N ALA A 69 10.41 -3.64 -0.59
CA ALA A 69 8.96 -3.56 -0.43
C ALA A 69 8.46 -4.78 0.33
N VAL A 70 7.38 -4.59 1.05
CA VAL A 70 6.68 -5.66 1.73
C VAL A 70 5.19 -5.38 1.63
N SER A 71 4.40 -6.42 1.42
CA SER A 71 2.95 -6.28 1.34
C SER A 71 2.32 -7.03 2.50
N LEU A 72 1.31 -6.40 3.07
CA LEU A 72 0.51 -6.99 4.14
C LEU A 72 -0.89 -7.23 3.61
N ASP A 73 -1.52 -8.32 4.04
CA ASP A 73 -2.94 -8.49 3.75
C ASP A 73 -3.74 -7.59 4.69
N GLU A 74 -5.06 -7.59 4.52
CA GLU A 74 -5.90 -6.67 5.30
C GLU A 74 -5.84 -6.94 6.78
N ALA A 75 -5.84 -8.21 7.19
CA ALA A 75 -5.79 -8.54 8.61
C ALA A 75 -4.48 -8.09 9.24
N GLU A 76 -3.38 -8.30 8.53
CA GLU A 76 -2.08 -7.86 9.00
C GLU A 76 -1.99 -6.33 9.08
N ALA A 77 -2.56 -5.66 8.09
CA ALA A 77 -2.56 -4.19 8.08
C ALA A 77 -3.38 -3.63 9.25
N VAL A 78 -4.51 -4.26 9.57
CA VAL A 78 -5.32 -3.85 10.70
C VAL A 78 -4.54 -3.99 12.00
N ARG A 79 -3.80 -5.08 12.14
CA ARG A 79 -2.99 -5.28 13.35
C ARG A 79 -1.88 -4.23 13.46
N LEU A 80 -1.27 -3.88 12.35
CA LEU A 80 -0.27 -2.82 12.37
C LEU A 80 -0.88 -1.48 12.74
N ALA A 81 -2.03 -1.15 12.16
CA ALA A 81 -2.70 0.10 12.45
C ALA A 81 -3.07 0.19 13.94
N ASP A 82 -3.59 -0.90 14.49
CA ASP A 82 -3.95 -0.97 15.89
C ASP A 82 -2.74 -0.79 16.80
N PHE A 83 -1.64 -1.44 16.45
CA PHE A 83 -0.39 -1.28 17.19
C PHE A 83 0.07 0.17 17.20
N LEU A 84 0.06 0.80 16.04
CA LEU A 84 0.52 2.19 15.94
C LEU A 84 -0.38 3.12 16.74
N GLU A 85 -1.69 2.95 16.63
CA GLU A 85 -2.61 3.80 17.38
C GLU A 85 -2.40 3.68 18.88
N ARG A 86 -2.31 2.46 19.36
CA ARG A 86 -2.18 2.24 20.81
C ARG A 86 -0.87 2.75 21.36
N THR A 87 0.22 2.50 20.63
CA THR A 87 1.54 2.90 21.14
C THR A 87 1.74 4.40 21.05
N LEU A 88 1.24 5.03 20.01
CA LEU A 88 1.40 6.47 19.86
C LEU A 88 0.57 7.24 20.88
N GLU A 89 -0.60 6.76 21.18
CA GLU A 89 -1.47 7.45 22.14
C GLU A 89 -1.02 7.27 23.58
N SER A 90 -0.60 6.06 23.93
CA SER A 90 -0.33 5.74 25.32
C SER A 90 0.91 6.42 25.85
N GLU A 91 1.89 6.69 25.03
CA GLU A 91 3.16 7.23 25.48
C GLU A 91 3.33 8.72 25.27
N ARG A 92 2.47 9.30 24.45
CA ARG A 92 2.67 10.69 24.05
C ARG A 92 2.78 11.66 25.18
N PRO A 93 1.93 11.61 26.21
CA PRO A 93 1.95 12.66 27.23
C PRO A 93 3.21 12.67 28.07
N THR A 94 3.92 11.57 28.13
CA THR A 94 5.06 11.46 29.03
C THR A 94 6.37 11.49 28.29
N GLN A 95 6.35 11.67 26.98
CA GLN A 95 7.55 11.62 26.17
C GLN A 95 7.94 12.99 25.65
N PRO A 96 8.91 13.63 26.23
CA PRO A 96 9.43 14.86 25.63
C PRO A 96 10.13 14.52 24.31
N ARG A 97 9.99 15.40 23.38
CA ARG A 97 10.59 15.19 22.07
C ARG A 97 11.68 16.15 21.77
#